data_803f368086520fe1374380e35b45b97c
#
_entry.id   803f368086520fe1374380e35b45b97c
#
_cell.length_a   1.000
_cell.length_b   1.000
_cell.length_c   1.000
_cell.angle_alpha   90.00
_cell.angle_beta   90.00
_cell.angle_gamma   90.00
#
_symmetry.space_group_name_H-M   'P 1'
#
loop_
_entity.id
_entity.type
_entity.pdbx_description
1 polymer ?
#
loop_
_entity_poly.entity_id
_entity_poly.type
_entity_poly.pdbx_seq_one_letter_code
_entity_poly.pdbx_strand_id
1 'polypeptide(L)'
;MSSSELVLSIRGLSKKYKVPGREVLVLDNISFDVGEEFIAILGPSGCGKSTLLRIIAGVEKPDAGAIEFRIGHDPRIGFVFQSPTLLPWMTVLGNTMLPLLARGVDAGEARDKARRALSLVGLGEFEDFYPNELSGGMKQRVNIARALAIEPDILLLDEPFSNLDPLTAETLRSEVIDLWLSGVVPLKAVIMVTHNVEEAVLMSDRIIIFSPRPAKIVKEVRIGLKRPRSRKMPEVQALVDEVYSYVS
;
A
#
# COMPACT_ATOMS: atom_id res chain seq x y z
N MET A 1 -15.10 10.19 -20.17
CA MET A 1 -14.65 9.68 -18.87
C MET A 1 -14.68 8.17 -18.98
N SER A 2 -13.52 7.52 -19.14
CA SER A 2 -13.44 6.06 -19.13
C SER A 2 -13.86 5.60 -17.73
N SER A 3 -14.92 4.81 -17.63
CA SER A 3 -15.25 4.12 -16.38
C SER A 3 -14.09 3.14 -16.12
N SER A 4 -13.20 3.49 -15.21
CA SER A 4 -12.19 2.54 -14.73
C SER A 4 -12.92 1.29 -14.28
N GLU A 5 -12.46 0.12 -14.74
CA GLU A 5 -13.05 -1.16 -14.33
C GLU A 5 -12.97 -1.28 -12.81
N LEU A 6 -14.09 -1.69 -12.20
CA LEU A 6 -14.16 -1.81 -10.74
C LEU A 6 -13.32 -3.00 -10.28
N VAL A 7 -12.38 -2.76 -9.36
CA VAL A 7 -11.46 -3.77 -8.81
C VAL A 7 -11.96 -4.31 -7.48
N LEU A 8 -12.47 -3.42 -6.62
CA LEU A 8 -12.82 -3.73 -5.24
C LEU A 8 -13.95 -2.82 -4.76
N SER A 9 -14.92 -3.37 -4.04
CA SER A 9 -15.98 -2.63 -3.34
C SER A 9 -15.95 -2.92 -1.86
N ILE A 10 -16.00 -1.86 -1.04
CA ILE A 10 -16.13 -1.92 0.42
C ILE A 10 -17.50 -1.39 0.78
N ARG A 11 -18.27 -2.14 1.57
CA ARG A 11 -19.66 -1.82 1.92
C ARG A 11 -19.89 -1.94 3.43
N GLY A 12 -20.20 -0.82 4.08
CA GLY A 12 -20.62 -0.77 5.48
C GLY A 12 -19.62 -1.34 6.50
N LEU A 13 -18.32 -1.31 6.16
CA LEU A 13 -17.29 -2.01 6.90
C LEU A 13 -17.06 -1.36 8.27
N SER A 14 -17.21 -2.15 9.34
CA SER A 14 -16.98 -1.73 10.72
C SER A 14 -16.07 -2.71 11.45
N LYS A 15 -15.24 -2.16 12.35
CA LYS A 15 -14.30 -2.96 13.15
C LYS A 15 -14.23 -2.46 14.58
N LYS A 16 -14.34 -3.39 15.52
CA LYS A 16 -14.18 -3.16 16.96
C LYS A 16 -13.04 -4.01 17.50
N TYR A 17 -12.38 -3.51 18.52
CA TYR A 17 -11.42 -4.29 19.30
C TYR A 17 -11.86 -4.36 20.77
N LYS A 18 -11.73 -5.54 21.35
CA LYS A 18 -11.93 -5.73 22.80
C LYS A 18 -10.65 -5.35 23.52
N VAL A 19 -10.75 -4.37 24.39
CA VAL A 19 -9.68 -4.00 25.32
C VAL A 19 -10.18 -4.21 26.76
N PRO A 20 -9.31 -4.31 27.74
CA PRO A 20 -9.75 -4.51 29.14
C PRO A 20 -10.81 -3.49 29.54
N GLY A 21 -11.99 -3.99 29.93
CA GLY A 21 -13.12 -3.18 30.40
C GLY A 21 -13.99 -2.48 29.36
N ARG A 22 -13.67 -2.55 28.05
CA ARG A 22 -14.49 -1.89 27.00
C ARG A 22 -14.25 -2.45 25.60
N GLU A 23 -15.20 -2.17 24.70
CA GLU A 23 -14.98 -2.27 23.24
C GLU A 23 -14.60 -0.91 22.68
N VAL A 24 -13.68 -0.90 21.72
CA VAL A 24 -13.23 0.30 21.00
C VAL A 24 -13.60 0.14 19.54
N LEU A 25 -14.53 0.96 19.06
CA LEU A 25 -14.85 1.06 17.64
C LEU A 25 -13.72 1.80 16.92
N VAL A 26 -13.16 1.16 15.90
CA VAL A 26 -12.01 1.69 15.14
C VAL A 26 -12.44 2.14 13.76
N LEU A 27 -13.22 1.33 13.03
CA LEU A 27 -13.82 1.68 11.75
C LEU A 27 -15.34 1.72 11.92
N ASP A 28 -15.99 2.75 11.40
CA ASP A 28 -17.43 2.95 11.53
C ASP A 28 -18.08 3.18 10.17
N ASN A 29 -18.72 2.11 9.64
CA ASN A 29 -19.53 2.13 8.42
C ASN A 29 -18.77 2.68 7.18
N ILE A 30 -17.55 2.20 6.94
CA ILE A 30 -16.72 2.60 5.80
C ILE A 30 -17.25 1.98 4.51
N SER A 31 -17.52 2.83 3.50
CA SER A 31 -17.99 2.38 2.18
C SER A 31 -17.37 3.20 1.07
N PHE A 32 -16.67 2.55 0.15
CA PHE A 32 -16.13 3.16 -1.08
C PHE A 32 -15.79 2.09 -2.11
N ASP A 33 -15.64 2.51 -3.35
CA ASP A 33 -15.22 1.68 -4.47
C ASP A 33 -13.78 2.01 -4.88
N VAL A 34 -13.06 1.03 -5.40
CA VAL A 34 -11.73 1.18 -5.99
C VAL A 34 -11.76 0.64 -7.41
N GLY A 35 -11.45 1.49 -8.39
CA GLY A 35 -11.25 1.11 -9.77
C GLY A 35 -9.78 0.80 -10.07
N GLU A 36 -9.43 0.73 -11.36
CA GLU A 36 -8.04 0.68 -11.78
C GLU A 36 -7.37 2.04 -11.54
N GLU A 37 -6.94 2.25 -10.30
CA GLU A 37 -6.39 3.52 -9.84
C GLU A 37 -5.42 3.33 -8.66
N PHE A 38 -4.58 4.33 -8.43
CA PHE A 38 -3.78 4.46 -7.22
C PHE A 38 -4.53 5.34 -6.22
N ILE A 39 -5.04 4.79 -5.12
CA ILE A 39 -5.69 5.58 -4.07
C ILE A 39 -4.80 5.75 -2.84
N ALA A 40 -4.94 6.89 -2.18
CA ALA A 40 -4.38 7.12 -0.85
C ALA A 40 -5.49 7.24 0.19
N ILE A 41 -5.33 6.58 1.33
CA ILE A 41 -6.17 6.74 2.51
C ILE A 41 -5.39 7.58 3.51
N LEU A 42 -5.84 8.81 3.70
CA LEU A 42 -5.21 9.80 4.55
C LEU A 42 -5.98 9.96 5.86
N GLY A 43 -5.28 10.16 6.96
CA GLY A 43 -5.91 10.42 8.25
C GLY A 43 -4.90 10.38 9.40
N PRO A 44 -5.29 10.81 10.61
CA PRO A 44 -4.39 10.86 11.75
C PRO A 44 -3.88 9.47 12.16
N SER A 45 -2.73 9.46 12.86
CA SER A 45 -2.16 8.21 13.38
C SER A 45 -3.15 7.52 14.32
N GLY A 46 -3.25 6.20 14.19
CA GLY A 46 -4.13 5.39 15.03
C GLY A 46 -5.63 5.49 14.72
N CYS A 47 -6.08 6.18 13.66
CA CYS A 47 -7.49 6.25 13.31
C CYS A 47 -8.07 4.92 12.79
N GLY A 48 -7.24 4.01 12.22
CA GLY A 48 -7.70 2.70 11.74
C GLY A 48 -7.27 2.37 10.31
N LYS A 49 -6.41 3.16 9.66
CA LYS A 49 -5.94 2.93 8.28
C LYS A 49 -5.31 1.56 8.08
N SER A 50 -4.34 1.18 8.92
CA SER A 50 -3.70 -0.14 8.86
C SER A 50 -4.67 -1.29 9.15
N THR A 51 -5.68 -1.05 10.02
CA THR A 51 -6.76 -2.02 10.27
C THR A 51 -7.55 -2.28 8.98
N LEU A 52 -7.89 -1.23 8.24
CA LEU A 52 -8.58 -1.37 6.95
C LEU A 52 -7.73 -2.18 5.96
N LEU A 53 -6.43 -1.88 5.81
CA LEU A 53 -5.56 -2.66 4.93
C LEU A 53 -5.49 -4.13 5.31
N ARG A 54 -5.40 -4.46 6.62
CA ARG A 54 -5.38 -5.86 7.09
C ARG A 54 -6.69 -6.57 6.79
N ILE A 55 -7.82 -5.87 6.85
CA ILE A 55 -9.12 -6.44 6.47
C ILE A 55 -9.19 -6.68 4.96
N ILE A 56 -8.71 -5.74 4.13
CA ILE A 56 -8.62 -5.92 2.68
C ILE A 56 -7.72 -7.11 2.33
N ALA A 57 -6.60 -7.27 3.03
CA ALA A 57 -5.67 -8.39 2.87
C ALA A 57 -6.21 -9.74 3.39
N GLY A 58 -7.38 -9.77 4.03
CA GLY A 58 -7.94 -10.98 4.63
C GLY A 58 -7.23 -11.45 5.92
N VAL A 59 -6.30 -10.65 6.44
CA VAL A 59 -5.57 -10.94 7.71
C VAL A 59 -6.48 -10.75 8.91
N GLU A 60 -7.39 -9.79 8.84
CA GLU A 60 -8.40 -9.54 9.87
C GLU A 60 -9.81 -9.61 9.27
N LYS A 61 -10.78 -10.06 10.09
CA LYS A 61 -12.19 -10.05 9.68
C LYS A 61 -12.87 -8.78 10.19
N PRO A 62 -13.75 -8.15 9.40
CA PRO A 62 -14.60 -7.07 9.88
C PRO A 62 -15.65 -7.62 10.85
N ASP A 63 -16.21 -6.77 11.71
CA ASP A 63 -17.33 -7.12 12.59
C ASP A 63 -18.68 -6.87 11.91
N ALA A 64 -18.70 -5.96 10.90
CA ALA A 64 -19.85 -5.75 10.02
C ALA A 64 -19.39 -5.28 8.65
N GLY A 65 -20.26 -5.40 7.65
CA GLY A 65 -19.98 -5.04 6.27
C GLY A 65 -19.27 -6.13 5.50
N ALA A 66 -18.89 -5.82 4.26
CA ALA A 66 -18.26 -6.78 3.35
C ALA A 66 -17.26 -6.10 2.41
N ILE A 67 -16.33 -6.89 1.89
CA ILE A 67 -15.42 -6.54 0.80
C ILE A 67 -15.73 -7.48 -0.36
N GLU A 68 -15.94 -6.92 -1.54
CA GLU A 68 -16.20 -7.66 -2.76
C GLU A 68 -15.12 -7.33 -3.79
N PHE A 69 -14.35 -8.35 -4.20
CA PHE A 69 -13.39 -8.22 -5.29
C PHE A 69 -14.08 -8.45 -6.64
N ARG A 70 -13.77 -7.62 -7.63
CA ARG A 70 -14.38 -7.62 -8.97
C ARG A 70 -13.38 -8.03 -10.06
N ILE A 71 -12.35 -8.80 -9.71
CA ILE A 71 -11.24 -9.15 -10.60
C ILE A 71 -11.52 -10.42 -11.43
N GLY A 72 -12.58 -11.19 -11.12
CA GLY A 72 -12.94 -12.41 -11.86
C GLY A 72 -12.17 -13.68 -11.44
N HIS A 73 -11.23 -13.58 -10.51
CA HIS A 73 -10.49 -14.67 -9.87
C HIS A 73 -10.14 -14.27 -8.43
N ASP A 74 -9.61 -15.20 -7.63
CA ASP A 74 -9.10 -14.89 -6.31
C ASP A 74 -7.96 -13.86 -6.41
N PRO A 75 -8.07 -12.67 -5.77
CA PRO A 75 -7.10 -11.61 -5.90
C PRO A 75 -5.75 -12.00 -5.30
N ARG A 76 -4.68 -11.71 -6.02
CA ARG A 76 -3.33 -11.76 -5.47
C ARG A 76 -3.04 -10.40 -4.84
N ILE A 77 -2.96 -10.38 -3.52
CA ILE A 77 -2.75 -9.14 -2.77
C ILE A 77 -1.31 -9.12 -2.26
N GLY A 78 -0.53 -8.14 -2.73
CA GLY A 78 0.77 -7.80 -2.19
C GLY A 78 0.63 -6.84 -1.01
N PHE A 79 1.33 -7.09 0.09
CA PHE A 79 1.30 -6.24 1.27
C PHE A 79 2.70 -5.74 1.64
N VAL A 80 2.87 -4.43 1.65
CA VAL A 80 4.09 -3.75 2.10
C VAL A 80 3.83 -3.16 3.48
N PHE A 81 4.50 -3.69 4.50
CA PHE A 81 4.36 -3.23 5.88
C PHE A 81 5.13 -1.95 6.15
N GLN A 82 4.69 -1.15 7.10
CA GLN A 82 5.36 0.06 7.57
C GLN A 82 6.80 -0.21 8.00
N SER A 83 7.03 -1.27 8.77
CA SER A 83 8.36 -1.76 9.10
C SER A 83 8.65 -3.00 8.25
N PRO A 84 9.80 -3.06 7.55
CA PRO A 84 10.18 -4.25 6.79
C PRO A 84 10.29 -5.45 7.73
N THR A 85 9.29 -6.32 7.73
CA THR A 85 9.27 -7.52 8.57
C THR A 85 10.08 -8.65 7.91
N LEU A 86 11.37 -8.39 7.66
CA LEU A 86 12.27 -9.36 7.07
C LEU A 86 12.70 -10.39 8.12
N LEU A 87 12.77 -11.65 7.72
CA LEU A 87 13.26 -12.73 8.55
C LEU A 87 14.80 -12.64 8.62
N PRO A 88 15.40 -12.36 9.79
CA PRO A 88 16.83 -12.03 9.89
C PRO A 88 17.76 -13.21 9.59
N TRP A 89 17.26 -14.43 9.64
CA TRP A 89 17.99 -15.66 9.32
C TRP A 89 17.86 -16.08 7.85
N MET A 90 17.12 -15.35 7.04
CA MET A 90 16.99 -15.59 5.60
C MET A 90 17.69 -14.51 4.80
N THR A 91 18.27 -14.87 3.67
CA THR A 91 18.85 -13.90 2.73
C THR A 91 17.76 -13.00 2.12
N VAL A 92 18.15 -11.96 1.39
CA VAL A 92 17.27 -11.10 0.62
C VAL A 92 16.43 -11.93 -0.36
N LEU A 93 17.06 -12.85 -1.09
CA LEU A 93 16.36 -13.76 -2.00
C LEU A 93 15.38 -14.65 -1.24
N GLY A 94 15.80 -15.25 -0.12
CA GLY A 94 14.95 -16.11 0.70
C GLY A 94 13.71 -15.37 1.23
N ASN A 95 13.89 -14.15 1.72
CA ASN A 95 12.77 -13.29 2.15
C ASN A 95 11.80 -12.99 1.01
N THR A 96 12.31 -12.76 -0.20
CA THR A 96 11.48 -12.43 -1.37
C THR A 96 10.76 -13.66 -1.91
N MET A 97 11.35 -14.86 -1.83
CA MET A 97 10.73 -16.13 -2.21
C MET A 97 9.61 -16.58 -1.26
N LEU A 98 9.65 -16.16 0.01
CA LEU A 98 8.80 -16.68 1.07
C LEU A 98 7.30 -16.73 0.72
N PRO A 99 6.65 -15.66 0.20
CA PRO A 99 5.23 -15.70 -0.11
C PRO A 99 4.89 -16.62 -1.29
N LEU A 100 5.83 -16.87 -2.19
CA LEU A 100 5.67 -17.82 -3.30
C LEU A 100 5.69 -19.26 -2.80
N LEU A 101 6.68 -19.58 -1.97
CA LEU A 101 6.79 -20.90 -1.35
C LEU A 101 5.59 -21.23 -0.46
N ALA A 102 5.10 -20.25 0.30
CA ALA A 102 3.90 -20.39 1.12
C ALA A 102 2.62 -20.68 0.30
N ARG A 103 2.62 -20.32 -0.98
CA ARG A 103 1.55 -20.63 -1.96
C ARG A 103 1.79 -21.96 -2.70
N GLY A 104 2.84 -22.69 -2.39
CA GLY A 104 3.16 -23.97 -3.03
C GLY A 104 3.83 -23.84 -4.41
N VAL A 105 4.35 -22.66 -4.77
CA VAL A 105 5.11 -22.47 -6.01
C VAL A 105 6.42 -23.25 -5.89
N ASP A 106 6.83 -23.94 -6.98
CA ASP A 106 8.10 -24.65 -7.04
C ASP A 106 9.29 -23.75 -6.71
N ALA A 107 10.30 -24.29 -6.03
CA ALA A 107 11.44 -23.51 -5.54
C ALA A 107 12.25 -22.86 -6.67
N GLY A 108 12.35 -23.49 -7.85
CA GLY A 108 13.01 -22.92 -9.03
C GLY A 108 12.23 -21.74 -9.57
N GLU A 109 10.93 -21.92 -9.79
CA GLU A 109 10.05 -20.85 -10.25
C GLU A 109 9.98 -19.69 -9.23
N ALA A 110 9.89 -19.99 -7.94
CA ALA A 110 9.89 -18.99 -6.87
C ALA A 110 11.18 -18.15 -6.87
N ARG A 111 12.34 -18.80 -7.11
CA ARG A 111 13.63 -18.12 -7.23
C ARG A 111 13.66 -17.16 -8.41
N ASP A 112 13.18 -17.59 -9.58
CA ASP A 112 13.19 -16.75 -10.78
C ASP A 112 12.25 -15.55 -10.64
N LYS A 113 11.06 -15.74 -10.05
CA LYS A 113 10.13 -14.65 -9.75
C LYS A 113 10.71 -13.68 -8.72
N ALA A 114 11.34 -14.19 -7.67
CA ALA A 114 11.97 -13.35 -6.65
C ALA A 114 13.12 -12.52 -7.21
N ARG A 115 13.98 -13.09 -8.07
CA ARG A 115 15.06 -12.38 -8.76
C ARG A 115 14.52 -11.26 -9.65
N ARG A 116 13.46 -11.51 -10.41
CA ARG A 116 12.79 -10.46 -11.19
C ARG A 116 12.27 -9.33 -10.30
N ALA A 117 11.61 -9.66 -9.20
CA ALA A 117 11.10 -8.67 -8.25
C ALA A 117 12.23 -7.86 -7.60
N LEU A 118 13.35 -8.48 -7.24
CA LEU A 118 14.54 -7.80 -6.71
C LEU A 118 15.17 -6.87 -7.75
N SER A 119 15.24 -7.29 -9.00
CA SER A 119 15.74 -6.45 -10.10
C SER A 119 14.88 -5.20 -10.31
N LEU A 120 13.54 -5.31 -10.18
CA LEU A 120 12.60 -4.18 -10.29
C LEU A 120 12.84 -3.09 -9.23
N VAL A 121 13.38 -3.46 -8.06
CA VAL A 121 13.70 -2.53 -6.97
C VAL A 121 15.20 -2.23 -6.85
N GLY A 122 16.00 -2.59 -7.85
CA GLY A 122 17.44 -2.33 -7.90
C GLY A 122 18.28 -3.11 -6.89
N LEU A 123 17.83 -4.31 -6.48
CA LEU A 123 18.53 -5.16 -5.51
C LEU A 123 19.00 -6.51 -6.07
N GLY A 124 19.12 -6.64 -7.40
CA GLY A 124 19.54 -7.91 -8.02
C GLY A 124 20.92 -8.43 -7.56
N GLU A 125 21.86 -7.52 -7.29
CA GLU A 125 23.23 -7.88 -6.83
C GLU A 125 23.31 -8.17 -5.32
N PHE A 126 22.21 -7.97 -4.56
CA PHE A 126 22.16 -8.13 -3.11
C PHE A 126 21.40 -9.39 -2.67
N GLU A 127 21.14 -10.34 -3.57
CA GLU A 127 20.26 -11.49 -3.30
C GLU A 127 20.76 -12.41 -2.17
N ASP A 128 22.07 -12.51 -1.98
CA ASP A 128 22.72 -13.36 -0.96
C ASP A 128 22.96 -12.65 0.38
N PHE A 129 22.71 -11.32 0.44
CA PHE A 129 22.86 -10.54 1.68
C PHE A 129 21.77 -10.87 2.69
N TYR A 130 22.08 -10.69 3.97
CA TYR A 130 21.14 -10.82 5.07
C TYR A 130 20.58 -9.44 5.49
N PRO A 131 19.40 -9.38 6.13
CA PRO A 131 18.79 -8.11 6.54
C PRO A 131 19.68 -7.21 7.40
N ASN A 132 20.56 -7.75 8.24
CA ASN A 132 21.47 -6.98 9.08
C ASN A 132 22.59 -6.26 8.30
N GLU A 133 22.82 -6.65 7.04
CA GLU A 133 23.83 -6.06 6.15
C GLU A 133 23.24 -4.92 5.30
N LEU A 134 21.92 -4.68 5.39
CA LEU A 134 21.21 -3.72 4.56
C LEU A 134 20.93 -2.41 5.28
N SER A 135 20.93 -1.30 4.53
CA SER A 135 20.39 -0.02 4.99
C SER A 135 18.86 -0.08 5.19
N GLY A 136 18.28 0.91 5.89
CA GLY A 136 16.82 1.00 6.06
C GLY A 136 16.06 1.05 4.74
N GLY A 137 16.54 1.85 3.78
CA GLY A 137 15.96 1.94 2.44
C GLY A 137 16.05 0.64 1.66
N MET A 138 17.18 -0.09 1.73
CA MET A 138 17.32 -1.39 1.10
C MET A 138 16.35 -2.42 1.72
N LYS A 139 16.20 -2.42 3.04
CA LYS A 139 15.20 -3.28 3.71
C LYS A 139 13.79 -3.01 3.21
N GLN A 140 13.43 -1.74 3.01
CA GLN A 140 12.12 -1.38 2.49
C GLN A 140 11.95 -1.79 1.02
N ARG A 141 13.00 -1.70 0.20
CA ARG A 141 13.00 -2.25 -1.17
C ARG A 141 12.77 -3.77 -1.18
N VAL A 142 13.42 -4.53 -0.28
CA VAL A 142 13.15 -5.98 -0.14
C VAL A 142 11.71 -6.24 0.26
N ASN A 143 11.12 -5.42 1.16
CA ASN A 143 9.71 -5.52 1.55
C ASN A 143 8.78 -5.31 0.35
N ILE A 144 9.08 -4.33 -0.52
CA ILE A 144 8.34 -4.10 -1.77
C ILE A 144 8.55 -5.26 -2.74
N ALA A 145 9.79 -5.71 -2.98
CA ALA A 145 10.08 -6.84 -3.86
C ALA A 145 9.34 -8.11 -3.43
N ARG A 146 9.30 -8.38 -2.11
CA ARG A 146 8.54 -9.51 -1.55
C ARG A 146 7.05 -9.43 -1.87
N ALA A 147 6.47 -8.23 -1.81
CA ALA A 147 5.06 -8.01 -2.18
C ALA A 147 4.83 -8.14 -3.69
N LEU A 148 5.79 -7.71 -4.52
CA LEU A 148 5.71 -7.79 -5.99
C LEU A 148 5.99 -9.20 -6.54
N ALA A 149 6.75 -10.03 -5.83
CA ALA A 149 7.15 -11.37 -6.27
C ALA A 149 5.96 -12.28 -6.61
N ILE A 150 4.81 -12.10 -5.95
CA ILE A 150 3.58 -12.83 -6.22
C ILE A 150 2.82 -12.31 -7.45
N GLU A 151 3.35 -11.31 -8.16
CA GLU A 151 2.68 -10.64 -9.28
C GLU A 151 1.26 -10.19 -8.88
N PRO A 152 1.12 -9.28 -7.89
CA PRO A 152 -0.15 -8.96 -7.30
C PRO A 152 -1.09 -8.21 -8.25
N ASP A 153 -2.40 -8.45 -8.09
CA ASP A 153 -3.46 -7.65 -8.73
C ASP A 153 -3.69 -6.34 -7.95
N ILE A 154 -3.53 -6.41 -6.61
CA ILE A 154 -3.69 -5.26 -5.70
C ILE A 154 -2.45 -5.15 -4.83
N LEU A 155 -1.87 -3.95 -4.77
CA LEU A 155 -0.75 -3.64 -3.87
C LEU A 155 -1.22 -2.77 -2.71
N LEU A 156 -1.05 -3.26 -1.50
CA LEU A 156 -1.36 -2.54 -0.26
C LEU A 156 -0.07 -2.00 0.35
N LEU A 157 -0.04 -0.70 0.63
CA LEU A 157 1.12 0.00 1.18
C LEU A 157 0.75 0.64 2.53
N ASP A 158 1.28 0.11 3.62
CA ASP A 158 1.02 0.62 4.98
C ASP A 158 2.15 1.56 5.40
N GLU A 159 1.95 2.87 5.26
CA GLU A 159 2.93 3.94 5.59
C GLU A 159 4.36 3.63 5.10
N PRO A 160 4.56 3.29 3.81
CA PRO A 160 5.77 2.62 3.31
C PRO A 160 7.04 3.49 3.38
N PHE A 161 6.92 4.79 3.61
CA PHE A 161 8.04 5.72 3.58
C PHE A 161 8.31 6.39 4.94
N SER A 162 7.49 6.13 5.96
CA SER A 162 7.51 6.85 7.25
C SER A 162 8.80 6.68 8.06
N ASN A 163 9.50 5.56 7.87
CA ASN A 163 10.73 5.23 8.62
C ASN A 163 12.02 5.49 7.83
N LEU A 164 11.94 6.25 6.72
CA LEU A 164 13.06 6.55 5.85
C LEU A 164 13.49 8.02 5.98
N ASP A 165 14.76 8.28 5.72
CA ASP A 165 15.23 9.66 5.56
C ASP A 165 14.57 10.30 4.32
N PRO A 166 14.47 11.64 4.27
CA PRO A 166 13.70 12.34 3.23
C PRO A 166 14.16 12.03 1.80
N LEU A 167 15.47 11.88 1.57
CA LEU A 167 16.01 11.64 0.22
C LEU A 167 15.71 10.21 -0.24
N THR A 168 15.93 9.21 0.62
CA THR A 168 15.59 7.81 0.37
C THR A 168 14.08 7.65 0.14
N ALA A 169 13.25 8.32 0.95
CA ALA A 169 11.80 8.31 0.79
C ALA A 169 11.36 8.90 -0.56
N GLU A 170 11.97 10.02 -1.00
CA GLU A 170 11.65 10.63 -2.31
C GLU A 170 12.02 9.72 -3.47
N THR A 171 13.20 9.10 -3.44
CA THR A 171 13.65 8.14 -4.44
C THR A 171 12.69 6.94 -4.52
N LEU A 172 12.36 6.35 -3.37
CA LEU A 172 11.50 5.17 -3.31
C LEU A 172 10.04 5.48 -3.76
N ARG A 173 9.52 6.69 -3.46
CA ARG A 173 8.22 7.15 -3.99
C ARG A 173 8.22 7.20 -5.51
N SER A 174 9.24 7.77 -6.12
CA SER A 174 9.37 7.82 -7.58
C SER A 174 9.40 6.42 -8.19
N GLU A 175 10.18 5.51 -7.62
CA GLU A 175 10.26 4.13 -8.09
C GLU A 175 8.92 3.38 -8.00
N VAL A 176 8.17 3.56 -6.91
CA VAL A 176 6.82 2.96 -6.77
C VAL A 176 5.85 3.52 -7.80
N ILE A 177 5.92 4.83 -8.09
CA ILE A 177 5.12 5.46 -9.16
C ILE A 177 5.51 4.90 -10.53
N ASP A 178 6.81 4.79 -10.82
CA ASP A 178 7.32 4.27 -12.09
C ASP A 178 6.90 2.80 -12.28
N LEU A 179 6.95 1.98 -11.25
CA LEU A 179 6.43 0.61 -11.26
C LEU A 179 4.94 0.56 -11.60
N TRP A 180 4.14 1.42 -10.97
CA TRP A 180 2.70 1.53 -11.25
C TRP A 180 2.43 1.94 -12.70
N LEU A 181 3.15 2.94 -13.21
CA LEU A 181 2.93 3.49 -14.55
C LEU A 181 3.49 2.61 -15.67
N SER A 182 4.53 1.81 -15.38
CA SER A 182 5.19 0.96 -16.39
C SER A 182 4.33 -0.20 -16.89
N GLY A 183 3.37 -0.66 -16.09
CA GLY A 183 2.57 -1.86 -16.38
C GLY A 183 3.38 -3.17 -16.41
N VAL A 184 4.64 -3.17 -15.96
CA VAL A 184 5.49 -4.38 -15.90
C VAL A 184 4.94 -5.40 -14.92
N VAL A 185 4.31 -4.93 -13.84
CA VAL A 185 3.58 -5.77 -12.89
C VAL A 185 2.09 -5.65 -13.21
N PRO A 186 1.30 -6.75 -13.18
CA PRO A 186 -0.12 -6.71 -13.55
C PRO A 186 -1.02 -6.09 -12.45
N LEU A 187 -0.58 -4.95 -11.91
CA LEU A 187 -1.31 -4.22 -10.89
C LEU A 187 -2.58 -3.60 -11.46
N LYS A 188 -3.72 -3.91 -10.87
CA LYS A 188 -5.00 -3.27 -11.15
C LYS A 188 -5.29 -2.11 -10.21
N ALA A 189 -4.84 -2.19 -8.96
CA ALA A 189 -4.98 -1.11 -8.01
C ALA A 189 -3.82 -1.04 -7.02
N VAL A 190 -3.54 0.18 -6.55
CA VAL A 190 -2.64 0.43 -5.41
C VAL A 190 -3.44 1.16 -4.33
N ILE A 191 -3.40 0.65 -3.11
CA ILE A 191 -4.04 1.27 -1.95
C ILE A 191 -2.96 1.59 -0.93
N MET A 192 -2.65 2.86 -0.79
CA MET A 192 -1.65 3.35 0.16
C MET A 192 -2.33 4.02 1.34
N VAL A 193 -1.91 3.71 2.55
CA VAL A 193 -2.26 4.51 3.72
C VAL A 193 -1.08 5.36 4.13
N THR A 194 -1.34 6.60 4.47
CA THR A 194 -0.34 7.56 4.93
C THR A 194 -0.98 8.61 5.84
N HIS A 195 -0.16 9.28 6.63
CA HIS A 195 -0.53 10.50 7.35
C HIS A 195 0.08 11.75 6.71
N ASN A 196 0.84 11.58 5.62
CA ASN A 196 1.51 12.67 4.91
C ASN A 196 0.67 13.12 3.71
N VAL A 197 0.16 14.36 3.78
CA VAL A 197 -0.68 14.95 2.74
C VAL A 197 0.07 15.07 1.40
N GLU A 198 1.33 15.49 1.43
CA GLU A 198 2.12 15.63 0.20
C GLU A 198 2.31 14.29 -0.54
N GLU A 199 2.58 13.21 0.21
CA GLU A 199 2.67 11.87 -0.37
C GLU A 199 1.37 11.48 -1.06
N ALA A 200 0.24 11.70 -0.38
CA ALA A 200 -1.06 11.39 -0.92
C ALA A 200 -1.31 12.15 -2.23
N VAL A 201 -1.04 13.47 -2.28
CA VAL A 201 -1.23 14.30 -3.48
C VAL A 201 -0.27 13.94 -4.60
N LEU A 202 1.00 13.66 -4.28
CA LEU A 202 2.00 13.34 -5.31
C LEU A 202 1.77 11.99 -5.97
N MET A 203 1.31 10.99 -5.19
CA MET A 203 1.30 9.59 -5.65
C MET A 203 -0.06 9.09 -6.13
N SER A 204 -1.18 9.57 -5.57
CA SER A 204 -2.48 8.94 -5.82
C SER A 204 -3.30 9.66 -6.92
N ASP A 205 -4.27 8.94 -7.48
CA ASP A 205 -5.29 9.50 -8.39
C ASP A 205 -6.49 10.01 -7.60
N ARG A 206 -6.70 9.46 -6.38
CA ARG A 206 -7.76 9.84 -5.47
C ARG A 206 -7.31 9.67 -4.03
N ILE A 207 -7.74 10.60 -3.17
CA ILE A 207 -7.49 10.58 -1.73
C ILE A 207 -8.81 10.37 -1.01
N ILE A 208 -8.86 9.40 -0.08
CA ILE A 208 -9.96 9.20 0.85
C ILE A 208 -9.49 9.66 2.22
N ILE A 209 -10.16 10.66 2.79
CA ILE A 209 -9.78 11.27 4.05
C ILE A 209 -10.61 10.67 5.19
N PHE A 210 -9.93 10.14 6.19
CA PHE A 210 -10.52 9.54 7.39
C PHE A 210 -10.52 10.52 8.56
N SER A 211 -11.61 10.51 9.34
CA SER A 211 -11.69 11.19 10.63
C SER A 211 -10.76 10.53 11.68
N PRO A 212 -10.53 11.20 12.83
CA PRO A 212 -10.09 10.53 14.05
C PRO A 212 -11.01 9.37 14.43
N ARG A 213 -10.52 8.50 15.32
CA ARG A 213 -11.25 7.30 15.77
C ARG A 213 -12.58 7.63 16.49
N PRO A 214 -13.68 6.96 16.15
CA PRO A 214 -13.83 5.93 15.12
C PRO A 214 -13.73 6.53 13.72
N ALA A 215 -12.93 5.89 12.84
CA ALA A 215 -12.73 6.38 11.50
C ALA A 215 -14.02 6.35 10.68
N LYS A 216 -14.31 7.48 10.05
CA LYS A 216 -15.34 7.66 9.02
C LYS A 216 -14.72 8.34 7.82
N ILE A 217 -15.30 8.19 6.66
CA ILE A 217 -14.89 8.98 5.49
C ILE A 217 -15.40 10.41 5.65
N VAL A 218 -14.47 11.35 5.71
CA VAL A 218 -14.76 12.79 5.79
C VAL A 218 -14.95 13.37 4.39
N LYS A 219 -14.04 13.00 3.48
CA LYS A 219 -14.00 13.55 2.13
C LYS A 219 -13.30 12.59 1.18
N GLU A 220 -13.69 12.62 -0.09
CA GLU A 220 -12.93 12.08 -1.21
C GLU A 220 -12.49 13.22 -2.11
N VAL A 221 -11.21 13.25 -2.46
CA VAL A 221 -10.60 14.25 -3.34
C VAL A 221 -9.98 13.55 -4.54
N ARG A 222 -10.40 13.90 -5.76
CA ARG A 222 -9.80 13.40 -7.00
C ARG A 222 -8.64 14.31 -7.42
N ILE A 223 -7.51 13.69 -7.76
CA ILE A 223 -6.32 14.42 -8.21
C ILE A 223 -6.29 14.40 -9.73
N GLY A 224 -6.77 15.49 -10.34
CA GLY A 224 -6.82 15.63 -11.82
C GLY A 224 -5.48 15.92 -12.49
N LEU A 225 -4.39 16.03 -11.74
CA LEU A 225 -3.06 16.34 -12.26
C LEU A 225 -2.38 15.08 -12.82
N LYS A 226 -1.78 15.20 -13.99
CA LYS A 226 -0.97 14.13 -14.59
C LYS A 226 0.35 13.93 -13.81
N ARG A 227 0.89 12.72 -13.83
CA ARG A 227 2.23 12.40 -13.34
C ARG A 227 3.27 12.59 -14.45
N PRO A 228 4.54 12.93 -14.17
CA PRO A 228 5.09 13.12 -12.81
C PRO A 228 4.64 14.45 -12.18
N ARG A 229 4.40 14.44 -10.87
CA ARG A 229 4.06 15.62 -10.07
C ARG A 229 5.25 16.04 -9.23
N SER A 230 5.44 17.34 -9.07
CA SER A 230 6.52 17.90 -8.25
C SER A 230 5.95 18.83 -7.19
N ARG A 231 6.53 18.82 -5.98
CA ARG A 231 6.22 19.74 -4.89
C ARG A 231 6.34 21.21 -5.29
N LYS A 232 7.11 21.52 -6.35
CA LYS A 232 7.32 22.89 -6.83
C LYS A 232 6.20 23.40 -7.74
N MET A 233 5.27 22.53 -8.15
CA MET A 233 4.15 22.91 -9.01
C MET A 233 3.10 23.63 -8.19
N PRO A 234 2.66 24.87 -8.58
CA PRO A 234 1.63 25.62 -7.85
C PRO A 234 0.32 24.85 -7.71
N GLU A 235 -0.06 24.06 -8.71
CA GLU A 235 -1.27 23.25 -8.70
C GLU A 235 -1.19 22.12 -7.66
N VAL A 236 -0.01 21.56 -7.44
CA VAL A 236 0.24 20.55 -6.39
C VAL A 236 0.14 21.21 -5.02
N GLN A 237 0.74 22.40 -4.85
CA GLN A 237 0.66 23.14 -3.59
C GLN A 237 -0.78 23.49 -3.23
N ALA A 238 -1.55 23.98 -4.20
CA ALA A 238 -2.98 24.32 -3.99
C ALA A 238 -3.80 23.09 -3.55
N LEU A 239 -3.53 21.89 -4.16
CA LEU A 239 -4.18 20.65 -3.74
C LEU A 239 -3.73 20.19 -2.34
N VAL A 240 -2.46 20.38 -2.00
CA VAL A 240 -1.95 20.08 -0.66
C VAL A 240 -2.65 20.95 0.38
N ASP A 241 -2.79 22.25 0.13
CA ASP A 241 -3.49 23.19 1.03
C ASP A 241 -4.99 22.84 1.16
N GLU A 242 -5.63 22.48 0.03
CA GLU A 242 -7.03 22.01 0.02
C GLU A 242 -7.18 20.76 0.91
N VAL A 243 -6.33 19.74 0.71
CA VAL A 243 -6.40 18.48 1.46
C VAL A 243 -6.12 18.72 2.95
N TYR A 244 -5.17 19.60 3.31
CA TYR A 244 -4.93 19.98 4.70
C TYR A 244 -6.17 20.55 5.37
N SER A 245 -7.01 21.32 4.68
CA SER A 245 -8.24 21.89 5.24
C SER A 245 -9.26 20.85 5.70
N TYR A 246 -9.17 19.61 5.22
CA TYR A 246 -10.04 18.51 5.62
C TYR A 246 -9.45 17.61 6.72
N VAL A 247 -8.15 17.71 6.99
CA VAL A 247 -7.44 16.88 7.99
C VAL A 247 -7.31 17.57 9.34
N SER A 248 -7.58 18.90 9.38
CA SER A 248 -7.44 19.78 10.55
C SER A 248 -8.56 19.56 11.57
#